data_317c0ac01293b6065b4316680635e27b
#
_entry.id   317c0ac01293b6065b4316680635e27b
#
_cell.length_a   1.000
_cell.length_b   1.000
_cell.length_c   1.000
_cell.angle_alpha   90.00
_cell.angle_beta   90.00
_cell.angle_gamma   90.00
#
_symmetry.space_group_name_H-M   'P 1'
#
loop_
_entity.id
_entity.type
_entity.pdbx_description
1 polymer ?
#
loop_
_entity_poly.entity_id
_entity_poly.type
_entity_poly.pdbx_seq_one_letter_code
_entity_poly.pdbx_strand_id
1 'polypeptide(L)'
;MRFTRLPLLLVLAVTPLLAQEPSENPKSEKAQKSYKEALEEVHKRRTDFALDLFKKADKQDDGHCIACQRKMVQYGLELREWKIAQLAAEEMVAEAEGDKKIALAHFELGFVLFSEALDKHKDEIFTRAHEEFTKALAAVSNFPEAVIDDGKVFAHLKQDDAAKAQFEKYVKMKPAGDPQRQRVLRYISEPELARARMAPAFAVNTLDGQHVSLDDLTGKVVLIDFWATWCGPCREALPHMQQIAKKFQGQPLVVLSVSLDSDEQKWKDFVAKNSMTWVHYRDGGFTGPVASMFGVKAIPQTFTIDADGVLQDEHIGDAAIEGKLKKLVARAQELQASQKPLQ
;
A
#
# COMPACT_ATOMS: atom_id res chain seq x y z
N MET A 1 8.81 23.07 -14.75
CA MET A 1 7.80 22.27 -14.04
C MET A 1 8.53 21.14 -13.33
N ARG A 2 8.74 21.25 -12.04
CA ARG A 2 9.31 20.14 -11.24
C ARG A 2 8.17 19.17 -10.97
N PHE A 3 8.19 18.02 -11.63
CA PHE A 3 7.34 16.90 -11.23
C PHE A 3 7.74 16.50 -9.80
N THR A 4 6.91 16.82 -8.84
CA THR A 4 6.96 16.22 -7.52
C THR A 4 6.76 14.71 -7.72
N ARG A 5 7.86 13.95 -7.59
CA ARG A 5 7.81 12.48 -7.63
C ARG A 5 6.99 12.05 -6.43
N LEU A 6 5.75 11.63 -6.67
CA LEU A 6 4.90 11.02 -5.66
C LEU A 6 5.66 9.84 -5.04
N PRO A 7 5.64 9.66 -3.71
CA PRO A 7 6.22 8.49 -3.09
C PRO A 7 5.56 7.23 -3.67
N LEU A 8 6.38 6.24 -3.98
CA LEU A 8 5.90 4.91 -4.33
C LEU A 8 5.16 4.39 -3.08
N LEU A 9 3.83 4.28 -3.14
CA LEU A 9 3.04 3.61 -2.09
C LEU A 9 3.37 2.12 -2.16
N LEU A 10 4.50 1.78 -1.57
CA LEU A 10 4.89 0.41 -1.30
C LEU A 10 4.14 -0.01 -0.04
N VAL A 11 2.97 -0.57 -0.25
CA VAL A 11 2.32 -1.35 0.79
C VAL A 11 3.16 -2.61 0.96
N LEU A 12 4.12 -2.54 1.87
CA LEU A 12 4.57 -3.74 2.55
C LEU A 12 3.36 -4.29 3.32
N ALA A 13 2.50 -5.02 2.63
CA ALA A 13 1.76 -6.08 3.28
C ALA A 13 2.81 -7.13 3.69
N VAL A 14 3.69 -6.73 4.62
CA VAL A 14 4.49 -7.67 5.38
C VAL A 14 3.45 -8.51 6.09
N THR A 15 3.20 -9.65 5.53
CA THR A 15 2.29 -10.63 6.08
C THR A 15 2.59 -10.78 7.55
N PRO A 16 1.57 -10.80 8.44
CA PRO A 16 1.76 -11.14 9.86
C PRO A 16 2.19 -12.60 10.06
N LEU A 17 2.80 -13.22 9.04
CA LEU A 17 3.09 -14.66 8.99
C LEU A 17 4.29 -15.07 9.83
N LEU A 18 5.12 -14.14 10.29
CA LEU A 18 6.21 -14.47 11.20
C LEU A 18 6.24 -13.41 12.32
N ALA A 19 5.69 -13.76 13.46
CA ALA A 19 6.16 -13.15 14.70
C ALA A 19 7.69 -13.29 14.70
N GLN A 20 8.38 -12.18 14.94
CA GLN A 20 9.84 -12.14 15.02
C GLN A 20 10.32 -13.22 16.00
N GLU A 21 11.01 -14.24 15.51
CA GLU A 21 11.55 -15.27 16.39
C GLU A 21 12.65 -14.67 17.27
N PRO A 22 12.75 -15.01 18.53
CA PRO A 22 13.82 -14.50 19.41
C PRO A 22 15.24 -14.76 18.86
N SER A 23 15.40 -15.79 18.02
CA SER A 23 16.67 -16.15 17.35
C SER A 23 17.07 -15.16 16.25
N GLU A 24 16.17 -14.31 15.79
CA GLU A 24 16.41 -13.32 14.72
C GLU A 24 16.98 -11.99 15.23
N ASN A 25 16.90 -11.75 16.55
CA ASN A 25 17.43 -10.55 17.18
C ASN A 25 18.97 -10.56 17.16
N PRO A 26 19.61 -9.36 17.16
CA PRO A 26 21.05 -9.28 17.22
C PRO A 26 21.62 -9.97 18.47
N LYS A 27 22.70 -10.75 18.31
CA LYS A 27 23.29 -11.59 19.36
C LYS A 27 24.35 -10.82 20.17
N SER A 28 25.18 -10.00 19.52
CA SER A 28 26.23 -9.25 20.22
C SER A 28 25.66 -8.05 20.98
N GLU A 29 26.19 -7.75 22.17
CA GLU A 29 25.77 -6.59 22.97
C GLU A 29 25.86 -5.27 22.20
N LYS A 30 26.91 -5.13 21.37
CA LYS A 30 27.10 -3.93 20.50
C LYS A 30 25.99 -3.81 19.47
N ALA A 31 25.62 -4.92 18.81
CA ALA A 31 24.55 -4.95 17.83
C ALA A 31 23.20 -4.66 18.50
N GLN A 32 22.92 -5.26 19.65
CA GLN A 32 21.70 -5.00 20.41
C GLN A 32 21.55 -3.51 20.78
N LYS A 33 22.64 -2.88 21.19
CA LYS A 33 22.65 -1.44 21.52
C LYS A 33 22.33 -0.60 20.26
N SER A 34 23.02 -0.86 19.13
CA SER A 34 22.79 -0.12 17.89
C SER A 34 21.38 -0.36 17.34
N TYR A 35 20.85 -1.59 17.45
CA TYR A 35 19.47 -1.92 17.05
C TYR A 35 18.45 -1.15 17.88
N LYS A 36 18.63 -1.07 19.21
CA LYS A 36 17.75 -0.29 20.08
C LYS A 36 17.79 1.20 19.76
N GLU A 37 18.99 1.76 19.55
CA GLU A 37 19.15 3.15 19.10
C GLU A 37 18.43 3.41 17.78
N ALA A 38 18.51 2.46 16.82
CA ALA A 38 17.79 2.55 15.55
C ALA A 38 16.27 2.62 15.74
N LEU A 39 15.70 1.79 16.62
CA LEU A 39 14.27 1.84 16.93
C LEU A 39 13.84 3.16 17.56
N GLU A 40 14.69 3.77 18.40
CA GLU A 40 14.43 5.10 18.95
C GLU A 40 14.42 6.19 17.86
N GLU A 41 15.31 6.10 16.87
CA GLU A 41 15.33 7.04 15.74
C GLU A 41 14.08 6.86 14.86
N VAL A 42 13.59 5.63 14.67
CA VAL A 42 12.30 5.38 14.02
C VAL A 42 11.16 6.09 14.74
N HIS A 43 11.10 6.00 16.07
CA HIS A 43 10.08 6.70 16.87
C HIS A 43 10.16 8.23 16.72
N LYS A 44 11.36 8.76 16.52
CA LYS A 44 11.59 10.20 16.24
C LYS A 44 11.35 10.56 14.76
N ARG A 45 10.89 9.62 13.92
CA ARG A 45 10.69 9.77 12.47
C ARG A 45 11.96 10.14 11.68
N ARG A 46 13.12 9.73 12.18
CA ARG A 46 14.41 9.89 11.52
C ARG A 46 14.85 8.58 10.88
N THR A 47 14.11 8.16 9.85
CA THR A 47 14.25 6.84 9.22
C THR A 47 15.58 6.66 8.48
N ASP A 48 16.17 7.74 7.96
CA ASP A 48 17.51 7.76 7.37
C ASP A 48 18.59 7.39 8.39
N PHE A 49 18.59 8.05 9.55
CA PHE A 49 19.50 7.71 10.65
C PHE A 49 19.25 6.30 11.20
N ALA A 50 17.98 5.90 11.28
CA ALA A 50 17.64 4.55 11.72
C ALA A 50 18.21 3.49 10.77
N LEU A 51 18.11 3.69 9.45
CA LEU A 51 18.67 2.79 8.45
C LEU A 51 20.18 2.59 8.61
N ASP A 52 20.93 3.65 8.82
CA ASP A 52 22.38 3.58 9.08
C ASP A 52 22.69 2.81 10.37
N LEU A 53 21.88 2.98 11.41
CA LEU A 53 22.04 2.25 12.67
C LEU A 53 21.68 0.77 12.54
N PHE A 54 20.65 0.39 11.77
CA PHE A 54 20.36 -1.02 11.48
C PHE A 54 21.49 -1.68 10.71
N LYS A 55 22.03 -1.00 9.70
CA LYS A 55 23.21 -1.47 8.94
C LYS A 55 24.44 -1.64 9.84
N LYS A 56 24.64 -0.71 10.78
CA LYS A 56 25.71 -0.81 11.79
C LYS A 56 25.48 -1.99 12.72
N ALA A 57 24.25 -2.22 13.18
CA ALA A 57 23.91 -3.33 14.06
C ALA A 57 24.15 -4.67 13.38
N ASP A 58 23.72 -4.82 12.13
CA ASP A 58 23.94 -6.02 11.34
C ASP A 58 25.43 -6.34 11.18
N LYS A 59 26.24 -5.33 10.80
CA LYS A 59 27.70 -5.46 10.72
C LYS A 59 28.35 -5.83 12.06
N GLN A 60 27.81 -5.38 13.19
CA GLN A 60 28.31 -5.71 14.54
C GLN A 60 27.91 -7.13 14.97
N ASP A 61 27.00 -7.76 14.26
CA ASP A 61 26.55 -9.13 14.43
C ASP A 61 27.06 -10.02 13.30
N ASP A 62 28.17 -9.61 12.68
CA ASP A 62 28.87 -10.30 11.58
C ASP A 62 27.99 -10.57 10.34
N GLY A 63 26.96 -9.75 10.12
CA GLY A 63 26.02 -9.89 9.00
C GLY A 63 24.91 -10.93 9.23
N HIS A 64 24.69 -11.37 10.47
CA HIS A 64 23.74 -12.45 10.80
C HIS A 64 22.50 -11.96 11.59
N CYS A 65 22.23 -10.65 11.56
CA CYS A 65 21.10 -10.08 12.26
C CYS A 65 19.86 -10.00 11.35
N ILE A 66 19.09 -11.08 11.23
CA ILE A 66 17.87 -11.12 10.40
C ILE A 66 16.90 -9.98 10.74
N ALA A 67 16.73 -9.64 12.03
CA ALA A 67 15.89 -8.51 12.43
C ALA A 67 16.41 -7.17 11.88
N CYS A 68 17.75 -7.00 11.82
CA CYS A 68 18.36 -5.80 11.24
C CYS A 68 18.13 -5.79 9.72
N GLN A 69 18.37 -6.89 9.04
CA GLN A 69 18.22 -7.05 7.59
C GLN A 69 16.78 -6.77 7.15
N ARG A 70 15.77 -7.28 7.86
CA ARG A 70 14.35 -6.94 7.60
C ARG A 70 14.09 -5.44 7.75
N LYS A 71 14.69 -4.78 8.75
CA LYS A 71 14.57 -3.33 8.91
C LYS A 71 15.31 -2.58 7.80
N MET A 72 16.46 -3.08 7.34
CA MET A 72 17.17 -2.53 6.20
C MET A 72 16.37 -2.68 4.90
N VAL A 73 15.71 -3.79 4.67
CA VAL A 73 14.75 -3.95 3.56
C VAL A 73 13.61 -2.95 3.70
N GLN A 74 12.93 -2.92 4.85
CA GLN A 74 11.79 -2.04 5.09
C GLN A 74 12.12 -0.56 4.83
N TYR A 75 13.17 -0.04 5.47
CA TYR A 75 13.52 1.37 5.36
C TYR A 75 14.31 1.70 4.10
N GLY A 76 15.04 0.73 3.55
CA GLY A 76 15.66 0.85 2.23
C GLY A 76 14.63 1.04 1.13
N LEU A 77 13.53 0.29 1.15
CA LEU A 77 12.40 0.48 0.26
C LEU A 77 11.72 1.85 0.47
N GLU A 78 11.47 2.25 1.71
CA GLU A 78 10.85 3.55 2.03
C GLU A 78 11.67 4.73 1.52
N LEU A 79 13.00 4.67 1.71
CA LEU A 79 13.94 5.72 1.34
C LEU A 79 14.47 5.60 -0.10
N ARG A 80 14.09 4.52 -0.82
CA ARG A 80 14.61 4.15 -2.14
C ARG A 80 16.12 3.91 -2.18
N GLU A 81 16.65 3.46 -1.06
CA GLU A 81 18.03 3.01 -0.91
C GLU A 81 18.17 1.57 -1.42
N TRP A 82 17.96 1.39 -2.75
CA TRP A 82 17.82 0.08 -3.41
C TRP A 82 18.98 -0.86 -3.12
N LYS A 83 20.22 -0.33 -3.12
CA LYS A 83 21.41 -1.15 -2.83
C LYS A 83 21.41 -1.73 -1.42
N ILE A 84 20.94 -0.95 -0.43
CA ILE A 84 20.88 -1.41 0.97
C ILE A 84 19.78 -2.46 1.10
N ALA A 85 18.62 -2.21 0.50
CA ALA A 85 17.50 -3.16 0.53
C ALA A 85 17.86 -4.48 -0.17
N GLN A 86 18.51 -4.43 -1.36
CA GLN A 86 18.93 -5.63 -2.08
C GLN A 86 19.96 -6.42 -1.28
N LEU A 87 21.03 -5.78 -0.80
CA LEU A 87 22.07 -6.45 -0.02
C LEU A 87 21.48 -7.19 1.17
N ALA A 88 20.64 -6.52 1.97
CA ALA A 88 19.99 -7.12 3.13
C ALA A 88 19.10 -8.32 2.75
N ALA A 89 18.34 -8.21 1.65
CA ALA A 89 17.50 -9.31 1.17
C ALA A 89 18.33 -10.48 0.63
N GLU A 90 19.47 -10.22 -0.03
CA GLU A 90 20.42 -11.25 -0.50
C GLU A 90 21.07 -11.97 0.69
N GLU A 91 21.44 -11.27 1.75
CA GLU A 91 21.96 -11.87 2.99
C GLU A 91 20.90 -12.77 3.64
N MET A 92 19.63 -12.33 3.71
CA MET A 92 18.53 -13.17 4.19
C MET A 92 18.32 -14.43 3.35
N VAL A 93 18.48 -14.35 2.02
CA VAL A 93 18.42 -15.53 1.12
C VAL A 93 19.57 -16.50 1.44
N ALA A 94 20.78 -15.99 1.67
CA ALA A 94 21.94 -16.82 1.96
C ALA A 94 21.82 -17.59 3.29
N GLU A 95 21.09 -17.05 4.26
CA GLU A 95 20.93 -17.64 5.59
C GLU A 95 19.62 -18.43 5.76
N ALA A 96 18.72 -18.40 4.75
CA ALA A 96 17.42 -19.03 4.88
C ALA A 96 17.51 -20.56 4.88
N GLU A 97 16.99 -21.19 5.92
CA GLU A 97 16.91 -22.65 6.06
C GLU A 97 15.44 -23.10 6.18
N GLY A 98 15.10 -24.14 5.41
CA GLY A 98 13.75 -24.71 5.34
C GLY A 98 12.83 -23.94 4.41
N ASP A 99 11.91 -24.67 3.79
CA ASP A 99 11.08 -24.18 2.67
C ASP A 99 10.38 -22.85 2.92
N LYS A 100 9.84 -22.66 4.12
CA LYS A 100 9.13 -21.42 4.46
C LYS A 100 10.05 -20.19 4.53
N LYS A 101 11.23 -20.32 5.15
CA LYS A 101 12.19 -19.21 5.25
C LYS A 101 12.81 -18.92 3.90
N ILE A 102 13.14 -19.95 3.12
CA ILE A 102 13.62 -19.84 1.75
C ILE A 102 12.58 -19.11 0.88
N ALA A 103 11.32 -19.53 0.93
CA ALA A 103 10.25 -18.89 0.18
C ALA A 103 10.09 -17.41 0.53
N LEU A 104 10.12 -17.08 1.82
CA LEU A 104 9.97 -15.71 2.29
C LEU A 104 11.15 -14.82 1.88
N ALA A 105 12.38 -15.31 2.06
CA ALA A 105 13.59 -14.56 1.70
C ALA A 105 13.65 -14.26 0.18
N HIS A 106 13.36 -15.25 -0.67
CA HIS A 106 13.24 -15.03 -2.11
C HIS A 106 12.09 -14.10 -2.47
N PHE A 107 10.95 -14.18 -1.78
CA PHE A 107 9.85 -13.24 -1.98
C PHE A 107 10.26 -11.80 -1.63
N GLU A 108 10.93 -11.59 -0.50
CA GLU A 108 11.39 -10.26 -0.09
C GLU A 108 12.41 -9.68 -1.09
N LEU A 109 13.36 -10.48 -1.56
CA LEU A 109 14.30 -10.05 -2.61
C LEU A 109 13.58 -9.75 -3.93
N GLY A 110 12.65 -10.60 -4.35
CA GLY A 110 11.81 -10.39 -5.53
C GLY A 110 11.00 -9.09 -5.42
N PHE A 111 10.45 -8.81 -4.23
CA PHE A 111 9.68 -7.58 -3.98
C PHE A 111 10.54 -6.32 -3.99
N VAL A 112 11.78 -6.37 -3.46
CA VAL A 112 12.76 -5.28 -3.55
C VAL A 112 13.08 -4.99 -5.03
N LEU A 113 13.39 -6.02 -5.80
CA LEU A 113 13.69 -5.91 -7.23
C LEU A 113 12.49 -5.39 -8.03
N PHE A 114 11.29 -5.89 -7.78
CA PHE A 114 10.06 -5.39 -8.41
C PHE A 114 9.85 -3.90 -8.14
N SER A 115 10.07 -3.48 -6.89
CA SER A 115 9.92 -2.09 -6.47
C SER A 115 10.96 -1.18 -7.13
N GLU A 116 12.20 -1.63 -7.22
CA GLU A 116 13.26 -0.92 -7.95
C GLU A 116 12.96 -0.84 -9.45
N ALA A 117 12.43 -1.93 -10.05
CA ALA A 117 12.04 -1.97 -11.45
C ALA A 117 10.95 -0.93 -11.77
N LEU A 118 9.96 -0.78 -10.87
CA LEU A 118 8.91 0.25 -10.97
C LEU A 118 9.47 1.68 -10.90
N ASP A 119 10.49 1.92 -10.08
CA ASP A 119 11.12 3.24 -9.94
C ASP A 119 12.03 3.57 -11.15
N LYS A 120 12.79 2.58 -11.60
CA LYS A 120 13.79 2.76 -12.66
C LYS A 120 13.28 2.48 -14.07
N HIS A 121 12.10 1.87 -14.21
CA HIS A 121 11.49 1.45 -15.48
C HIS A 121 12.43 0.56 -16.33
N LYS A 122 12.99 -0.51 -15.73
CA LYS A 122 13.96 -1.40 -16.37
C LYS A 122 13.47 -2.84 -16.42
N ASP A 123 13.31 -3.35 -17.63
CA ASP A 123 12.84 -4.71 -17.89
C ASP A 123 13.78 -5.79 -17.33
N GLU A 124 15.10 -5.55 -17.32
CA GLU A 124 16.06 -6.48 -16.74
C GLU A 124 15.85 -6.70 -15.23
N ILE A 125 15.41 -5.63 -14.51
CA ILE A 125 15.15 -5.75 -13.07
C ILE A 125 13.83 -6.48 -12.84
N PHE A 126 12.81 -6.25 -13.68
CA PHE A 126 11.57 -7.04 -13.64
C PHE A 126 11.85 -8.53 -13.88
N THR A 127 12.73 -8.88 -14.82
CA THR A 127 13.11 -10.27 -15.07
C THR A 127 13.78 -10.92 -13.85
N ARG A 128 14.68 -10.20 -13.18
CA ARG A 128 15.29 -10.69 -11.93
C ARG A 128 14.25 -10.87 -10.81
N ALA A 129 13.27 -9.96 -10.71
CA ALA A 129 12.19 -10.10 -9.73
C ALA A 129 11.36 -11.37 -9.99
N HIS A 130 11.03 -11.67 -11.26
CA HIS A 130 10.38 -12.91 -11.65
C HIS A 130 11.17 -14.15 -11.23
N GLU A 131 12.49 -14.17 -11.45
CA GLU A 131 13.35 -15.28 -11.04
C GLU A 131 13.26 -15.55 -9.53
N GLU A 132 13.27 -14.49 -8.72
CA GLU A 132 13.16 -14.60 -7.27
C GLU A 132 11.77 -15.08 -6.82
N PHE A 133 10.69 -14.57 -7.42
CA PHE A 133 9.34 -15.08 -7.15
C PHE A 133 9.19 -16.55 -7.56
N THR A 134 9.81 -16.96 -8.66
CA THR A 134 9.84 -18.36 -9.09
C THR A 134 10.51 -19.26 -8.05
N LYS A 135 11.64 -18.84 -7.47
CA LYS A 135 12.33 -19.57 -6.39
C LYS A 135 11.47 -19.64 -5.11
N ALA A 136 10.79 -18.54 -4.75
CA ALA A 136 9.86 -18.52 -3.64
C ALA A 136 8.73 -19.54 -3.83
N LEU A 137 8.14 -19.60 -5.02
CA LEU A 137 7.06 -20.53 -5.38
C LEU A 137 7.52 -21.98 -5.53
N ALA A 138 8.79 -22.21 -5.85
CA ALA A 138 9.38 -23.56 -5.86
C ALA A 138 9.51 -24.10 -4.44
N ALA A 139 9.88 -23.26 -3.46
CA ALA A 139 9.96 -23.65 -2.06
C ALA A 139 8.56 -23.80 -1.41
N VAL A 140 7.64 -22.86 -1.69
CA VAL A 140 6.26 -22.91 -1.17
C VAL A 140 5.29 -22.55 -2.30
N SER A 141 4.66 -23.55 -2.93
CA SER A 141 3.77 -23.35 -4.07
C SER A 141 2.47 -22.61 -3.74
N ASN A 142 2.00 -22.72 -2.49
CA ASN A 142 0.81 -21.98 -1.99
C ASN A 142 1.22 -20.68 -1.30
N PHE A 143 1.73 -19.73 -2.10
CA PHE A 143 2.17 -18.40 -1.64
C PHE A 143 1.50 -17.32 -2.49
N PRO A 144 0.27 -16.91 -2.12
CA PRO A 144 -0.54 -15.97 -2.93
C PRO A 144 0.16 -14.66 -3.24
N GLU A 145 0.90 -14.10 -2.28
CA GLU A 145 1.59 -12.82 -2.45
C GLU A 145 2.68 -12.91 -3.53
N ALA A 146 3.44 -14.00 -3.59
CA ALA A 146 4.42 -14.23 -4.66
C ALA A 146 3.72 -14.44 -6.02
N VAL A 147 2.57 -15.13 -6.04
CA VAL A 147 1.81 -15.36 -7.27
C VAL A 147 1.29 -14.07 -7.87
N ILE A 148 0.69 -13.18 -7.06
CA ILE A 148 0.13 -11.93 -7.57
C ILE A 148 1.23 -10.96 -8.03
N ASP A 149 2.35 -10.87 -7.29
CA ASP A 149 3.43 -9.95 -7.64
C ASP A 149 4.20 -10.45 -8.87
N ASP A 150 4.36 -11.76 -9.05
CA ASP A 150 4.87 -12.33 -10.30
C ASP A 150 3.94 -12.05 -11.49
N GLY A 151 2.63 -12.13 -11.29
CA GLY A 151 1.64 -11.72 -12.29
C GLY A 151 1.76 -10.24 -12.70
N LYS A 152 2.01 -9.35 -11.74
CA LYS A 152 2.27 -7.92 -12.03
C LYS A 152 3.60 -7.74 -12.77
N VAL A 153 4.64 -8.50 -12.43
CA VAL A 153 5.92 -8.48 -13.17
C VAL A 153 5.68 -8.82 -14.64
N PHE A 154 4.97 -9.92 -14.93
CA PHE A 154 4.62 -10.29 -16.31
C PHE A 154 3.82 -9.19 -17.02
N ALA A 155 2.85 -8.58 -16.32
CA ALA A 155 2.10 -7.47 -16.87
C ALA A 155 3.01 -6.30 -17.25
N HIS A 156 3.97 -5.89 -16.40
CA HIS A 156 4.93 -4.83 -16.72
C HIS A 156 5.84 -5.18 -17.90
N LEU A 157 6.22 -6.45 -18.04
CA LEU A 157 6.96 -6.97 -19.19
C LEU A 157 6.08 -7.14 -20.46
N LYS A 158 4.79 -6.76 -20.40
CA LYS A 158 3.80 -6.91 -21.49
C LYS A 158 3.60 -8.36 -21.94
N GLN A 159 3.82 -9.29 -21.03
CA GLN A 159 3.56 -10.72 -21.21
C GLN A 159 2.17 -11.07 -20.65
N ASP A 160 1.13 -10.54 -21.28
CA ASP A 160 -0.23 -10.51 -20.74
C ASP A 160 -0.83 -11.91 -20.54
N ASP A 161 -0.50 -12.89 -21.38
CA ASP A 161 -0.97 -14.28 -21.20
C ASP A 161 -0.35 -14.94 -19.95
N ALA A 162 0.94 -14.69 -19.68
CA ALA A 162 1.62 -15.19 -18.49
C ALA A 162 1.09 -14.47 -17.22
N ALA A 163 0.86 -13.16 -17.30
CA ALA A 163 0.24 -12.39 -16.24
C ALA A 163 -1.14 -12.94 -15.87
N LYS A 164 -1.98 -13.18 -16.89
CA LYS A 164 -3.31 -13.76 -16.72
C LYS A 164 -3.26 -15.13 -16.03
N ALA A 165 -2.34 -16.01 -16.43
CA ALA A 165 -2.20 -17.32 -15.81
C ALA A 165 -1.87 -17.23 -14.30
N GLN A 166 -1.00 -16.29 -13.89
CA GLN A 166 -0.70 -16.05 -12.48
C GLN A 166 -1.91 -15.44 -11.74
N PHE A 167 -2.62 -14.51 -12.34
CA PHE A 167 -3.83 -13.94 -11.74
C PHE A 167 -4.94 -14.97 -11.55
N GLU A 168 -5.16 -15.87 -12.52
CA GLU A 168 -6.10 -16.99 -12.39
C GLU A 168 -5.68 -17.95 -11.25
N LYS A 169 -4.37 -18.22 -11.11
CA LYS A 169 -3.85 -19.01 -10.00
C LYS A 169 -4.14 -18.33 -8.65
N TYR A 170 -3.89 -17.02 -8.54
CA TYR A 170 -4.19 -16.24 -7.33
C TYR A 170 -5.66 -16.31 -6.95
N VAL A 171 -6.56 -16.10 -7.92
CA VAL A 171 -8.02 -16.13 -7.70
C VAL A 171 -8.50 -17.48 -7.13
N LYS A 172 -7.85 -18.59 -7.52
CA LYS A 172 -8.16 -19.92 -6.98
C LYS A 172 -7.67 -20.11 -5.54
N MET A 173 -6.66 -19.34 -5.11
CA MET A 173 -6.07 -19.43 -3.76
C MET A 173 -6.82 -18.61 -2.72
N LYS A 174 -7.59 -17.59 -3.13
CA LYS A 174 -8.23 -16.64 -2.22
C LYS A 174 -9.75 -16.80 -2.18
N PRO A 175 -10.39 -16.62 -1.00
CA PRO A 175 -11.85 -16.69 -0.88
C PRO A 175 -12.55 -15.56 -1.64
N ALA A 176 -13.85 -15.73 -1.94
CA ALA A 176 -14.62 -14.75 -2.71
C ALA A 176 -14.70 -13.36 -2.06
N GLY A 177 -14.66 -13.29 -0.72
CA GLY A 177 -14.71 -12.02 0.02
C GLY A 177 -13.35 -11.33 0.21
N ASP A 178 -12.27 -11.86 -0.37
CA ASP A 178 -10.96 -11.19 -0.30
C ASP A 178 -10.96 -9.94 -1.19
N PRO A 179 -10.68 -8.73 -0.65
CA PRO A 179 -10.72 -7.50 -1.44
C PRO A 179 -9.77 -7.52 -2.63
N GLN A 180 -8.59 -8.10 -2.46
CA GLN A 180 -7.60 -8.19 -3.51
C GLN A 180 -8.03 -9.13 -4.64
N ARG A 181 -8.81 -10.19 -4.32
CA ARG A 181 -9.33 -11.12 -5.32
C ARG A 181 -10.22 -10.44 -6.35
N GLN A 182 -11.08 -9.52 -5.93
CA GLN A 182 -11.95 -8.76 -6.85
C GLN A 182 -11.12 -7.93 -7.82
N ARG A 183 -10.09 -7.26 -7.33
CA ARG A 183 -9.16 -6.51 -8.17
C ARG A 183 -8.43 -7.41 -9.17
N VAL A 184 -7.95 -8.57 -8.73
CA VAL A 184 -7.23 -9.50 -9.60
C VAL A 184 -8.13 -10.08 -10.70
N LEU A 185 -9.43 -10.25 -10.44
CA LEU A 185 -10.40 -10.61 -11.51
C LEU A 185 -10.43 -9.56 -12.63
N ARG A 186 -10.29 -8.27 -12.28
CA ARG A 186 -10.18 -7.20 -13.30
C ARG A 186 -8.86 -7.27 -14.06
N TYR A 187 -7.74 -7.60 -13.41
CA TYR A 187 -6.45 -7.77 -14.10
C TYR A 187 -6.46 -8.92 -15.12
N ILE A 188 -7.32 -9.92 -14.94
CA ILE A 188 -7.49 -11.01 -15.91
C ILE A 188 -8.13 -10.51 -17.21
N SER A 189 -9.12 -9.60 -17.12
CA SER A 189 -9.78 -9.00 -18.29
C SER A 189 -9.06 -7.77 -18.85
N GLU A 190 -8.36 -7.02 -17.99
CA GLU A 190 -7.73 -5.73 -18.29
C GLU A 190 -6.30 -5.70 -17.72
N PRO A 191 -5.32 -6.42 -18.33
CA PRO A 191 -3.95 -6.54 -17.79
C PRO A 191 -3.22 -5.20 -17.64
N GLU A 192 -3.62 -4.18 -18.39
CA GLU A 192 -3.09 -2.82 -18.28
C GLU A 192 -3.33 -2.20 -16.91
N LEU A 193 -4.39 -2.59 -16.20
CA LEU A 193 -4.65 -2.14 -14.82
C LEU A 193 -3.59 -2.65 -13.85
N ALA A 194 -3.00 -3.83 -14.10
CA ALA A 194 -1.90 -4.35 -13.29
C ALA A 194 -0.60 -3.55 -13.43
N ARG A 195 -0.47 -2.74 -14.51
CA ARG A 195 0.65 -1.81 -14.76
C ARG A 195 0.39 -0.43 -14.18
N ALA A 196 -0.85 -0.11 -13.86
CA ALA A 196 -1.24 1.18 -13.30
C ALA A 196 -0.89 1.25 -11.80
N ARG A 197 -0.72 2.48 -11.31
CA ARG A 197 -0.58 2.72 -9.87
C ARG A 197 -1.95 2.58 -9.20
N MET A 198 -2.38 1.36 -8.98
CA MET A 198 -3.64 1.11 -8.30
C MET A 198 -3.60 1.58 -6.84
N ALA A 199 -4.70 2.16 -6.37
CA ALA A 199 -4.85 2.43 -4.94
C ALA A 199 -4.92 1.08 -4.17
N PRO A 200 -4.42 1.00 -2.91
CA PRO A 200 -4.52 -0.21 -2.11
C PRO A 200 -5.95 -0.74 -2.03
N ALA A 201 -6.13 -2.06 -2.20
CA ALA A 201 -7.45 -2.69 -2.04
C ALA A 201 -7.78 -2.83 -0.55
N PHE A 202 -8.93 -2.34 -0.14
CA PHE A 202 -9.43 -2.48 1.23
C PHE A 202 -10.94 -2.69 1.24
N ALA A 203 -11.43 -3.24 2.34
CA ALA A 203 -12.86 -3.29 2.65
C ALA A 203 -13.07 -2.90 4.11
N VAL A 204 -14.10 -2.12 4.39
CA VAL A 204 -14.40 -1.56 5.71
C VAL A 204 -15.91 -1.59 5.99
N ASN A 205 -16.25 -1.60 7.28
CA ASN A 205 -17.63 -1.36 7.71
C ASN A 205 -17.76 0.10 8.12
N THR A 206 -18.61 0.82 7.45
CA THR A 206 -18.82 2.27 7.63
C THR A 206 -19.64 2.60 8.89
N LEU A 207 -19.70 3.88 9.24
CA LEU A 207 -20.45 4.36 10.41
C LEU A 207 -21.94 3.94 10.40
N ASP A 208 -22.54 3.87 9.23
CA ASP A 208 -23.93 3.45 9.02
C ASP A 208 -24.10 1.93 8.86
N GLY A 209 -23.01 1.17 9.08
CA GLY A 209 -23.00 -0.29 9.06
C GLY A 209 -22.92 -0.92 7.67
N GLN A 210 -22.75 -0.12 6.61
CA GLN A 210 -22.56 -0.67 5.27
C GLN A 210 -21.16 -1.26 5.12
N HIS A 211 -21.06 -2.38 4.40
CA HIS A 211 -19.78 -2.92 3.95
C HIS A 211 -19.39 -2.24 2.65
N VAL A 212 -18.23 -1.61 2.61
CA VAL A 212 -17.71 -0.90 1.44
C VAL A 212 -16.31 -1.43 1.11
N SER A 213 -16.14 -1.99 -0.06
CA SER A 213 -14.85 -2.32 -0.67
C SER A 213 -14.48 -1.26 -1.71
N LEU A 214 -13.20 -0.92 -1.82
CA LEU A 214 -12.76 0.03 -2.85
C LEU A 214 -13.09 -0.48 -4.27
N ASP A 215 -12.96 -1.79 -4.50
CA ASP A 215 -13.24 -2.39 -5.81
C ASP A 215 -14.75 -2.43 -6.15
N ASP A 216 -15.65 -2.40 -5.14
CA ASP A 216 -17.09 -2.23 -5.36
C ASP A 216 -17.45 -0.80 -5.81
N LEU A 217 -16.55 0.14 -5.65
CA LEU A 217 -16.69 1.52 -6.10
C LEU A 217 -16.16 1.75 -7.53
N THR A 218 -15.79 0.68 -8.24
CA THR A 218 -15.42 0.75 -9.67
C THR A 218 -16.48 1.50 -10.49
N GLY A 219 -16.06 2.36 -11.39
CA GLY A 219 -16.94 3.25 -12.15
C GLY A 219 -17.24 4.58 -11.43
N LYS A 220 -16.76 4.76 -10.19
CA LYS A 220 -16.87 6.02 -9.43
C LYS A 220 -15.49 6.55 -9.08
N VAL A 221 -15.36 7.85 -9.03
CA VAL A 221 -14.19 8.52 -8.42
C VAL A 221 -14.30 8.39 -6.91
N VAL A 222 -13.17 8.10 -6.23
CA VAL A 222 -13.15 8.03 -4.76
C VAL A 222 -12.18 9.08 -4.24
N LEU A 223 -12.66 9.94 -3.34
CA LEU A 223 -11.85 10.85 -2.56
C LEU A 223 -11.76 10.30 -1.13
N ILE A 224 -10.58 9.83 -0.74
CA ILE A 224 -10.32 9.42 0.63
C ILE A 224 -9.71 10.60 1.38
N ASP A 225 -10.26 10.92 2.55
CA ASP A 225 -9.81 11.98 3.45
C ASP A 225 -9.42 11.39 4.81
N PHE A 226 -8.15 11.44 5.14
CA PHE A 226 -7.64 11.02 6.46
C PHE A 226 -7.60 12.21 7.40
N TRP A 227 -8.32 12.09 8.52
CA TRP A 227 -8.54 13.17 9.46
C TRP A 227 -8.71 12.71 10.91
N ALA A 228 -8.89 13.63 11.84
CA ALA A 228 -9.33 13.31 13.22
C ALA A 228 -9.97 14.52 13.90
N THR A 229 -10.80 14.26 14.91
CA THR A 229 -11.50 15.32 15.69
C THR A 229 -10.52 16.21 16.47
N TRP A 230 -9.38 15.71 16.87
CA TRP A 230 -8.30 16.43 17.57
C TRP A 230 -7.37 17.21 16.63
N CYS A 231 -7.47 17.01 15.32
CA CYS A 231 -6.62 17.66 14.32
C CYS A 231 -7.17 19.07 14.00
N GLY A 232 -6.46 20.11 14.42
CA GLY A 232 -6.84 21.51 14.16
C GLY A 232 -7.00 21.81 12.67
N PRO A 233 -5.95 21.60 11.83
CA PRO A 233 -6.02 21.84 10.39
C PRO A 233 -7.11 21.03 9.69
N CYS A 234 -7.41 19.81 10.15
CA CYS A 234 -8.50 19.00 9.58
C CYS A 234 -9.87 19.65 9.82
N ARG A 235 -10.07 20.23 10.99
CA ARG A 235 -11.33 20.96 11.32
C ARG A 235 -11.47 22.25 10.51
N GLU A 236 -10.36 22.90 10.19
CA GLU A 236 -10.33 24.08 9.32
C GLU A 236 -10.69 23.72 7.87
N ALA A 237 -10.26 22.54 7.39
CA ALA A 237 -10.57 22.03 6.05
C ALA A 237 -12.00 21.46 5.93
N LEU A 238 -12.71 21.19 7.04
CA LEU A 238 -14.04 20.59 7.04
C LEU A 238 -15.08 21.33 6.17
N PRO A 239 -15.18 22.67 6.18
CA PRO A 239 -16.12 23.37 5.30
C PRO A 239 -15.86 23.11 3.81
N HIS A 240 -14.61 22.94 3.41
CA HIS A 240 -14.24 22.59 2.03
C HIS A 240 -14.70 21.17 1.68
N MET A 241 -14.50 20.20 2.57
CA MET A 241 -15.00 18.83 2.36
C MET A 241 -16.53 18.78 2.26
N GLN A 242 -17.24 19.55 3.08
CA GLN A 242 -18.70 19.71 2.99
C GLN A 242 -19.12 20.28 1.63
N GLN A 243 -18.41 21.29 1.13
CA GLN A 243 -18.66 21.86 -0.21
C GLN A 243 -18.46 20.84 -1.31
N ILE A 244 -17.36 20.05 -1.25
CA ILE A 244 -17.11 18.96 -2.22
C ILE A 244 -18.24 17.93 -2.19
N ALA A 245 -18.58 17.40 -1.01
CA ALA A 245 -19.65 16.41 -0.86
C ALA A 245 -20.99 16.93 -1.43
N LYS A 246 -21.36 18.17 -1.13
CA LYS A 246 -22.57 18.81 -1.66
C LYS A 246 -22.51 19.04 -3.18
N LYS A 247 -21.41 19.53 -3.68
CA LYS A 247 -21.24 19.89 -5.11
C LYS A 247 -21.31 18.69 -6.04
N PHE A 248 -20.81 17.55 -5.61
CA PHE A 248 -20.80 16.32 -6.39
C PHE A 248 -21.91 15.33 -6.00
N GLN A 249 -22.87 15.76 -5.18
CA GLN A 249 -24.03 14.94 -4.81
C GLN A 249 -24.77 14.45 -6.06
N GLY A 250 -25.05 13.13 -6.13
CA GLY A 250 -25.70 12.52 -7.30
C GLY A 250 -24.79 12.28 -8.50
N GLN A 251 -23.52 12.65 -8.42
CA GLN A 251 -22.51 12.36 -9.44
C GLN A 251 -21.66 11.12 -9.04
N PRO A 252 -20.92 10.49 -9.96
CA PRO A 252 -20.11 9.33 -9.65
C PRO A 252 -18.82 9.70 -8.86
N LEU A 253 -19.02 10.31 -7.68
CA LEU A 253 -17.99 10.59 -6.68
C LEU A 253 -18.43 10.01 -5.34
N VAL A 254 -17.53 9.28 -4.69
CA VAL A 254 -17.67 8.87 -3.29
C VAL A 254 -16.61 9.61 -2.46
N VAL A 255 -17.04 10.33 -1.45
CA VAL A 255 -16.15 10.86 -0.41
C VAL A 255 -16.15 9.87 0.74
N LEU A 256 -14.97 9.37 1.11
CA LEU A 256 -14.74 8.48 2.25
C LEU A 256 -13.81 9.15 3.25
N SER A 257 -14.34 9.62 4.37
CA SER A 257 -13.51 10.16 5.45
C SER A 257 -13.11 9.05 6.42
N VAL A 258 -11.80 8.82 6.52
CA VAL A 258 -11.16 7.82 7.39
C VAL A 258 -10.62 8.54 8.62
N SER A 259 -11.27 8.31 9.77
CA SER A 259 -10.88 8.94 11.02
C SER A 259 -9.78 8.16 11.74
N LEU A 260 -8.77 8.89 12.23
CA LEU A 260 -7.70 8.36 13.09
C LEU A 260 -8.00 8.54 14.58
N ASP A 261 -9.25 8.82 14.95
CA ASP A 261 -9.65 8.92 16.34
C ASP A 261 -9.60 7.55 17.04
N SER A 262 -9.01 7.50 18.22
CA SER A 262 -9.04 6.33 19.10
C SER A 262 -10.38 6.21 19.84
N ASP A 263 -11.04 7.34 20.13
CA ASP A 263 -12.33 7.41 20.83
C ASP A 263 -13.48 7.39 19.81
N GLU A 264 -14.19 6.28 19.76
CA GLU A 264 -15.29 6.08 18.82
C GLU A 264 -16.49 6.99 19.10
N GLN A 265 -16.84 7.20 20.38
CA GLN A 265 -18.01 8.01 20.73
C GLN A 265 -17.76 9.46 20.37
N LYS A 266 -16.60 9.99 20.71
CA LYS A 266 -16.20 11.35 20.35
C LYS A 266 -16.21 11.59 18.85
N TRP A 267 -15.75 10.61 18.06
CA TRP A 267 -15.80 10.68 16.61
C TRP A 267 -17.25 10.71 16.09
N LYS A 268 -18.12 9.79 16.58
CA LYS A 268 -19.54 9.73 16.19
C LYS A 268 -20.27 11.05 16.50
N ASP A 269 -20.07 11.57 17.69
CA ASP A 269 -20.68 12.83 18.13
C ASP A 269 -20.22 14.00 17.26
N PHE A 270 -18.94 14.04 16.88
CA PHE A 270 -18.40 15.07 16.01
C PHE A 270 -18.99 15.00 14.60
N VAL A 271 -19.07 13.82 13.99
CA VAL A 271 -19.69 13.60 12.68
C VAL A 271 -21.15 14.06 12.68
N ALA A 272 -21.92 13.65 13.68
CA ALA A 272 -23.33 14.03 13.83
C ALA A 272 -23.49 15.55 14.03
N LYS A 273 -22.74 16.14 14.97
CA LYS A 273 -22.79 17.57 15.28
C LYS A 273 -22.49 18.48 14.10
N ASN A 274 -21.57 18.05 13.23
CA ASN A 274 -21.14 18.83 12.07
C ASN A 274 -21.89 18.43 10.78
N SER A 275 -22.95 17.63 10.86
CA SER A 275 -23.77 17.21 9.71
C SER A 275 -22.93 16.66 8.55
N MET A 276 -21.95 15.82 8.86
CA MET A 276 -21.09 15.17 7.87
C MET A 276 -21.84 13.99 7.27
N THR A 277 -22.50 14.18 6.12
CA THR A 277 -23.50 13.25 5.55
C THR A 277 -22.96 12.28 4.50
N TRP A 278 -21.65 12.24 4.30
CA TRP A 278 -20.98 11.31 3.38
C TRP A 278 -20.47 10.05 4.10
N VAL A 279 -19.70 9.21 3.41
CA VAL A 279 -19.24 7.92 3.96
C VAL A 279 -18.14 8.11 4.99
N HIS A 280 -18.28 7.47 6.15
CA HIS A 280 -17.32 7.56 7.27
C HIS A 280 -16.87 6.19 7.75
N TYR A 281 -15.56 6.08 8.01
CA TYR A 281 -14.94 4.93 8.66
C TYR A 281 -13.96 5.40 9.74
N ARG A 282 -13.82 4.65 10.82
CA ARG A 282 -12.84 4.93 11.88
C ARG A 282 -11.75 3.86 11.90
N ASP A 283 -10.55 4.27 11.62
CA ASP A 283 -9.36 3.41 11.54
C ASP A 283 -8.61 3.29 12.89
N GLY A 284 -8.87 4.22 13.83
CA GLY A 284 -8.38 4.18 15.21
C GLY A 284 -6.97 4.74 15.42
N GLY A 285 -6.26 5.15 14.38
CA GLY A 285 -4.93 5.76 14.48
C GLY A 285 -4.10 5.61 13.21
N PHE A 286 -2.86 6.13 13.24
CA PHE A 286 -1.92 6.00 12.13
C PHE A 286 -1.48 4.56 11.84
N THR A 287 -1.64 3.65 12.81
CA THR A 287 -1.34 2.22 12.67
C THR A 287 -2.58 1.41 12.30
N GLY A 288 -3.72 2.07 12.08
CA GLY A 288 -4.93 1.44 11.58
C GLY A 288 -4.71 0.78 10.21
N PRO A 289 -5.50 -0.22 9.85
CA PRO A 289 -5.28 -1.00 8.64
C PRO A 289 -5.30 -0.15 7.37
N VAL A 290 -6.25 0.78 7.22
CA VAL A 290 -6.35 1.60 6.00
C VAL A 290 -5.27 2.69 5.98
N ALA A 291 -5.03 3.37 7.11
CA ALA A 291 -3.97 4.37 7.22
C ALA A 291 -2.58 3.77 6.93
N SER A 292 -2.33 2.56 7.44
CA SER A 292 -1.08 1.84 7.17
C SER A 292 -0.94 1.47 5.70
N MET A 293 -2.02 0.96 5.05
CA MET A 293 -2.01 0.62 3.61
C MET A 293 -1.76 1.83 2.72
N PHE A 294 -2.27 3.01 3.08
CA PHE A 294 -2.03 4.26 2.34
C PHE A 294 -0.75 5.00 2.79
N GLY A 295 -0.01 4.45 3.75
CA GLY A 295 1.25 5.04 4.24
C GLY A 295 1.05 6.41 4.91
N VAL A 296 -0.10 6.66 5.54
CA VAL A 296 -0.45 7.94 6.16
C VAL A 296 0.44 8.23 7.35
N LYS A 297 1.19 9.34 7.28
CA LYS A 297 2.12 9.78 8.34
C LYS A 297 1.74 11.11 8.97
N ALA A 298 0.87 11.86 8.34
CA ALA A 298 0.38 13.17 8.79
C ALA A 298 -1.07 13.38 8.32
N ILE A 299 -1.82 14.22 9.01
CA ILE A 299 -3.19 14.62 8.64
C ILE A 299 -3.35 16.15 8.72
N PRO A 300 -4.23 16.75 7.89
CA PRO A 300 -5.08 16.12 6.89
C PRO A 300 -4.26 15.59 5.69
N GLN A 301 -4.67 14.43 5.17
CA GLN A 301 -4.10 13.86 3.95
C GLN A 301 -5.22 13.28 3.09
N THR A 302 -5.22 13.61 1.80
CA THR A 302 -6.24 13.15 0.86
C THR A 302 -5.63 12.32 -0.26
N PHE A 303 -6.40 11.34 -0.74
CA PHE A 303 -6.08 10.52 -1.90
C PHE A 303 -7.24 10.57 -2.88
N THR A 304 -6.93 10.86 -4.15
CA THR A 304 -7.92 10.84 -5.23
C THR A 304 -7.70 9.64 -6.11
N ILE A 305 -8.74 8.83 -6.28
CA ILE A 305 -8.72 7.58 -7.05
C ILE A 305 -9.75 7.72 -8.17
N ASP A 306 -9.38 7.35 -9.40
CA ASP A 306 -10.29 7.44 -10.54
C ASP A 306 -11.29 6.25 -10.59
N ALA A 307 -12.13 6.26 -11.63
CA ALA A 307 -13.17 5.26 -11.84
C ALA A 307 -12.62 3.83 -12.08
N ASP A 308 -11.37 3.72 -12.50
CA ASP A 308 -10.67 2.44 -12.70
C ASP A 308 -9.95 1.94 -11.44
N GLY A 309 -9.96 2.73 -10.36
CA GLY A 309 -9.26 2.43 -9.11
C GLY A 309 -7.79 2.83 -9.12
N VAL A 310 -7.36 3.61 -10.11
CA VAL A 310 -5.99 4.11 -10.22
C VAL A 310 -5.81 5.34 -9.33
N LEU A 311 -4.75 5.36 -8.54
CA LEU A 311 -4.39 6.49 -7.69
C LEU A 311 -3.89 7.66 -8.54
N GLN A 312 -4.66 8.73 -8.55
CA GLN A 312 -4.41 9.91 -9.37
C GLN A 312 -3.69 11.03 -8.63
N ASP A 313 -3.88 11.11 -7.31
CA ASP A 313 -3.30 12.17 -6.50
C ASP A 313 -3.21 11.80 -5.03
N GLU A 314 -2.21 12.38 -4.39
CA GLU A 314 -1.99 12.34 -2.96
C GLU A 314 -1.61 13.74 -2.51
N HIS A 315 -2.25 14.26 -1.47
CA HIS A 315 -1.99 15.60 -0.96
C HIS A 315 -2.02 15.65 0.56
N ILE A 316 -1.07 16.37 1.15
CA ILE A 316 -1.01 16.66 2.59
C ILE A 316 -1.41 18.13 2.80
N GLY A 317 -2.36 18.36 3.72
CA GLY A 317 -2.96 19.67 3.96
C GLY A 317 -4.23 19.91 3.17
N ASP A 318 -4.76 21.13 3.23
CA ASP A 318 -5.91 21.52 2.41
C ASP A 318 -5.46 21.78 0.97
N ALA A 319 -6.11 21.13 0.02
CA ALA A 319 -5.76 21.19 -1.39
C ALA A 319 -6.91 21.70 -2.25
N ALA A 320 -6.58 22.49 -3.25
CA ALA A 320 -7.50 22.88 -4.32
C ALA A 320 -7.77 21.72 -5.29
N ILE A 321 -8.37 20.61 -4.79
CA ILE A 321 -8.59 19.37 -5.54
C ILE A 321 -9.82 19.38 -6.46
N GLU A 322 -10.72 20.36 -6.31
CA GLU A 322 -11.98 20.40 -7.04
C GLU A 322 -11.84 20.36 -8.57
N GLY A 323 -10.83 21.05 -9.12
CA GLY A 323 -10.57 21.06 -10.56
C GLY A 323 -10.22 19.69 -11.10
N LYS A 324 -9.45 18.90 -10.33
CA LYS A 324 -9.10 17.52 -10.66
C LYS A 324 -10.33 16.62 -10.52
N LEU A 325 -11.07 16.71 -9.42
CA LEU A 325 -12.30 15.95 -9.22
C LEU A 325 -13.30 16.14 -10.35
N LYS A 326 -13.51 17.40 -10.82
CA LYS A 326 -14.39 17.68 -11.96
C LYS A 326 -14.00 16.90 -13.21
N LYS A 327 -12.69 16.87 -13.54
CA LYS A 327 -12.19 16.16 -14.74
C LYS A 327 -12.40 14.63 -14.60
N LEU A 328 -12.08 14.08 -13.43
CA LEU A 328 -12.22 12.64 -13.19
C LEU A 328 -13.69 12.21 -13.16
N VAL A 329 -14.56 13.00 -12.54
CA VAL A 329 -16.00 12.73 -12.51
C VAL A 329 -16.61 12.81 -13.90
N ALA A 330 -16.23 13.80 -14.73
CA ALA A 330 -16.68 13.87 -16.12
C ALA A 330 -16.28 12.60 -16.91
N ARG A 331 -15.03 12.15 -16.76
CA ARG A 331 -14.58 10.88 -17.37
C ARG A 331 -15.36 9.68 -16.87
N ALA A 332 -15.62 9.60 -15.56
CA ALA A 332 -16.44 8.51 -15.01
C ALA A 332 -17.87 8.49 -15.58
N GLN A 333 -18.48 9.66 -15.78
CA GLN A 333 -19.79 9.80 -16.42
C GLN A 333 -19.78 9.33 -17.89
N GLU A 334 -18.74 9.67 -18.64
CA GLU A 334 -18.55 9.20 -20.04
C GLU A 334 -18.42 7.68 -20.09
N LEU A 335 -17.61 7.07 -19.21
CA LEU A 335 -17.45 5.61 -19.11
C LEU A 335 -18.77 4.93 -18.80
N GLN A 336 -19.54 5.43 -17.83
CA GLN A 336 -20.85 4.89 -17.48
C GLN A 336 -21.85 5.02 -18.63
N ALA A 337 -21.79 6.12 -19.39
CA ALA A 337 -22.66 6.31 -20.56
C ALA A 337 -22.33 5.34 -21.70
N SER A 338 -21.03 5.06 -21.91
CA SER A 338 -20.59 4.11 -22.96
C SER A 338 -20.89 2.65 -22.65
N GLN A 339 -21.07 2.30 -21.35
CA GLN A 339 -21.40 0.94 -20.89
C GLN A 339 -22.91 0.66 -20.84
N LYS A 340 -23.78 1.67 -21.04
CA LYS A 340 -25.24 1.44 -21.16
C LYS A 340 -25.52 0.73 -22.47
N PRO A 341 -26.23 -0.43 -22.45
CA PRO A 341 -26.69 -1.06 -23.69
C PRO A 341 -27.52 -0.06 -24.48
N LEU A 342 -27.32 0.00 -25.79
CA LEU A 342 -28.26 0.64 -26.72
C LEU A 342 -29.62 -0.03 -26.54
N GLN A 343 -30.59 0.69 -25.94
CA GLN A 343 -31.97 0.26 -25.83
C GLN A 343 -32.65 0.32 -27.20
#